data_1874ac3de555d261d1da5f1d1391e5bc
#
_entry.id   1874ac3de555d261d1da5f1d1391e5bc
#
_cell.length_a   1.000
_cell.length_b   1.000
_cell.length_c   1.000
_cell.angle_alpha   90.00
_cell.angle_beta   90.00
_cell.angle_gamma   90.00
#
_symmetry.space_group_name_H-M   'P 1'
#
loop_
_entity.id
_entity.type
_entity.pdbx_description
1 polymer ?
#
loop_
_entity_poly.entity_id
_entity_poly.type
_entity_poly.pdbx_seq_one_letter_code
_entity_poly.pdbx_strand_id
1 'polypeptide(L)'
;MNLMRLTITTFSCLALALPMLVQAHTALKTSTPENGSTIATIPSDLDLVFNADVRLIKLELMGVGHEMPTNFEPSSEVASTYKIQTPGMHPGEFTVNWAAIGADGHTVTNSFSFVVDPAT
;
A
#
# COMPACT_ATOMS: atom_id res chain seq x y z
N MET A 1 10.71 54.02 -44.09
CA MET A 1 10.69 53.67 -43.69
C MET A 1 10.21 52.78 -43.27
N ASN A 2 10.20 52.10 -43.08
CA ASN A 2 9.86 51.33 -42.71
C ASN A 2 9.65 50.63 -41.97
N LEU A 3 9.51 50.46 -41.50
CA LEU A 3 9.32 49.94 -40.71
C LEU A 3 8.96 48.84 -40.50
N MET A 4 9.29 48.26 -40.11
CA MET A 4 9.07 47.29 -39.84
C MET A 4 8.55 46.86 -39.01
N ARG A 5 8.15 46.44 -38.81
CA ARG A 5 7.62 46.02 -38.09
C ARG A 5 7.70 44.83 -37.72
N LEU A 6 7.95 44.46 -37.00
CA LEU A 6 8.11 43.48 -36.49
C LEU A 6 7.10 42.82 -35.96
N THR A 7 6.82 42.00 -36.28
CA THR A 7 5.92 41.31 -35.78
C THR A 7 6.35 40.36 -34.98
N ILE A 8 6.26 40.47 -33.85
CA ILE A 8 6.59 39.63 -33.05
C ILE A 8 5.65 38.69 -32.81
N THR A 9 5.73 37.77 -33.18
CA THR A 9 5.04 36.76 -32.90
C THR A 9 5.32 36.22 -31.74
N THR A 10 4.73 36.52 -30.82
CA THR A 10 4.98 35.95 -29.70
C THR A 10 4.42 34.72 -29.62
N PHE A 11 5.07 33.90 -29.47
CA PHE A 11 4.69 32.75 -29.42
C PHE A 11 4.56 32.28 -28.19
N SER A 12 3.58 32.20 -27.72
CA SER A 12 3.31 31.75 -26.57
C SER A 12 3.40 30.40 -26.49
N CYS A 13 4.33 30.03 -25.96
CA CYS A 13 4.45 28.81 -25.74
C CYS A 13 3.61 28.34 -24.79
N LEU A 14 2.76 27.74 -25.04
CA LEU A 14 2.03 27.21 -24.27
C LEU A 14 2.51 26.17 -23.63
N ALA A 15 2.98 26.36 -22.66
CA ALA A 15 3.42 25.39 -21.92
C ALA A 15 2.34 24.58 -21.52
N LEU A 16 2.25 23.57 -21.97
CA LEU A 16 1.41 22.78 -21.52
C LEU A 16 1.78 22.24 -20.39
N ALA A 17 1.41 22.67 -19.40
CA ALA A 17 1.59 22.07 -18.24
C ALA A 17 0.77 20.90 -18.29
N LEU A 18 1.32 19.86 -18.50
CA LEU A 18 0.62 18.75 -18.41
C LEU A 18 0.32 18.54 -17.05
N PRO A 19 -0.78 18.34 -16.66
CA PRO A 19 -1.14 18.05 -15.35
C PRO A 19 -0.49 16.75 -15.08
N MET A 20 0.30 16.75 -14.12
CA MET A 20 0.79 15.60 -13.72
C MET A 20 -0.32 14.88 -13.17
N LEU A 21 -0.71 13.91 -13.77
CA LEU A 21 -1.65 13.10 -13.21
C LEU A 21 -1.00 12.38 -12.15
N VAL A 22 -1.12 12.89 -11.01
CA VAL A 22 -0.73 12.15 -9.93
C VAL A 22 -1.83 11.20 -9.76
N GLN A 23 -1.68 10.05 -10.24
CA GLN A 23 -2.62 9.09 -9.96
C GLN A 23 -2.36 8.69 -8.58
N ALA A 24 -3.32 8.85 -7.75
CA ALA A 24 -3.22 8.33 -6.44
C ALA A 24 -3.39 6.85 -6.56
N HIS A 25 -2.32 6.14 -6.71
CA HIS A 25 -2.40 4.71 -6.70
C HIS A 25 -2.65 4.26 -5.27
N THR A 26 -3.54 3.32 -5.11
CA THR A 26 -3.75 2.67 -3.85
C THR A 26 -2.44 2.01 -3.45
N ALA A 27 -1.98 2.30 -2.27
CA ALA A 27 -0.73 1.74 -1.78
C ALA A 27 -0.76 1.58 -0.27
N LEU A 28 -0.08 0.55 0.19
CA LEU A 28 0.14 0.37 1.62
C LEU A 28 1.18 1.40 2.03
N LYS A 29 0.82 2.27 2.96
CA LYS A 29 1.72 3.31 3.40
C LYS A 29 2.68 2.78 4.44
N THR A 30 2.17 2.06 5.42
CA THR A 30 3.00 1.43 6.45
C THR A 30 2.36 0.15 6.90
N SER A 31 3.16 -0.72 7.47
CA SER A 31 2.63 -1.91 8.14
C SER A 31 3.38 -2.11 9.44
N THR A 32 2.75 -2.81 10.38
CA THR A 32 3.42 -3.25 11.61
C THR A 32 3.10 -4.73 11.74
N PRO A 33 4.07 -5.61 11.69
CA PRO A 33 5.51 -5.34 11.50
C PRO A 33 5.83 -4.77 10.12
N GLU A 34 6.91 -4.00 10.06
CA GLU A 34 7.29 -3.39 8.80
C GLU A 34 7.90 -4.39 7.83
N ASN A 35 7.75 -4.13 6.56
CA ASN A 35 8.33 -4.98 5.53
C ASN A 35 9.83 -5.07 5.70
N GLY A 36 10.35 -6.28 5.73
CA GLY A 36 11.79 -6.52 5.86
C GLY A 36 12.30 -6.47 7.29
N SER A 37 11.44 -6.28 8.27
CA SER A 37 11.89 -6.15 9.65
C SER A 37 12.08 -7.50 10.33
N THR A 38 12.91 -7.52 11.36
CA THR A 38 13.05 -8.64 12.28
C THR A 38 12.62 -8.11 13.64
N ILE A 39 11.64 -8.75 14.25
CA ILE A 39 11.11 -8.30 15.53
C ILE A 39 11.29 -9.37 16.58
N ALA A 40 11.54 -8.94 17.80
CA ALA A 40 11.79 -9.85 18.90
C ALA A 40 10.54 -10.29 19.64
N THR A 41 9.47 -9.55 19.52
CA THR A 41 8.23 -9.86 20.21
C THR A 41 7.23 -10.47 19.23
N ILE A 42 6.59 -11.54 19.64
CA ILE A 42 5.57 -12.18 18.81
C ILE A 42 4.37 -11.22 18.73
N PRO A 43 4.00 -10.77 17.53
CA PRO A 43 2.90 -9.83 17.42
C PRO A 43 1.55 -10.50 17.61
N SER A 44 0.63 -9.83 18.28
CA SER A 44 -0.73 -10.33 18.43
C SER A 44 -1.62 -9.90 17.28
N ASP A 45 -1.18 -8.95 16.50
CA ASP A 45 -1.94 -8.49 15.34
C ASP A 45 -1.03 -7.85 14.31
N LEU A 46 -1.59 -7.62 13.15
CA LEU A 46 -0.94 -6.90 12.07
C LEU A 46 -1.69 -5.59 11.92
N ASP A 47 -0.96 -4.50 11.67
CA ASP A 47 -1.58 -3.22 11.37
C ASP A 47 -1.18 -2.82 9.96
N LEU A 48 -2.17 -2.54 9.14
CA LEU A 48 -1.95 -2.08 7.79
C LEU A 48 -2.53 -0.68 7.64
N VAL A 49 -1.73 0.26 7.19
CA VAL A 49 -2.18 1.63 6.95
C VAL A 49 -2.00 1.93 5.48
N PHE A 50 -3.10 2.26 4.82
CA PHE A 50 -3.10 2.58 3.39
C PHE A 50 -3.07 4.09 3.20
N ASN A 51 -2.69 4.53 2.02
CA ASN A 51 -2.59 5.97 1.71
C ASN A 51 -3.96 6.63 1.52
N ALA A 52 -5.03 5.86 1.49
CA ALA A 52 -6.39 6.36 1.36
C ALA A 52 -7.34 5.24 1.80
N ASP A 53 -8.63 5.53 1.87
CA ASP A 53 -9.59 4.49 2.20
C ASP A 53 -9.65 3.46 1.10
N VAL A 54 -9.60 2.20 1.47
CA VAL A 54 -9.69 1.09 0.54
C VAL A 54 -10.59 0.02 1.10
N ARG A 55 -11.04 -0.88 0.26
CA ARG A 55 -11.75 -2.05 0.73
C ARG A 55 -10.76 -3.20 0.66
N LEU A 56 -10.33 -3.68 1.80
CA LEU A 56 -9.39 -4.80 1.85
C LEU A 56 -10.18 -6.08 1.59
N ILE A 57 -9.87 -6.76 0.51
CA ILE A 57 -10.65 -7.92 0.09
C ILE A 57 -9.92 -9.23 0.30
N LYS A 58 -8.62 -9.18 0.58
CA LYS A 58 -7.85 -10.39 0.81
C LYS A 58 -6.72 -10.08 1.76
N LEU A 59 -6.48 -10.98 2.68
CA LEU A 59 -5.30 -10.92 3.52
C LEU A 59 -4.95 -12.34 3.92
N GLU A 60 -3.76 -12.78 3.53
CA GLU A 60 -3.26 -14.10 3.88
C GLU A 60 -1.96 -13.94 4.62
N LEU A 61 -1.86 -14.56 5.77
CA LEU A 61 -0.61 -14.57 6.53
C LEU A 61 0.02 -15.94 6.31
N MET A 62 1.15 -15.97 5.64
CA MET A 62 1.81 -17.21 5.28
C MET A 62 3.04 -17.42 6.13
N GLY A 63 3.13 -18.54 6.80
CA GLY A 63 4.37 -18.99 7.40
C GLY A 63 5.12 -19.86 6.39
N VAL A 64 6.23 -20.45 6.81
CA VAL A 64 6.96 -21.32 5.93
C VAL A 64 6.16 -22.62 5.78
N GLY A 65 5.67 -22.83 4.58
CA GLY A 65 4.97 -24.08 4.26
C GLY A 65 3.50 -24.15 4.65
N HIS A 66 2.93 -23.11 5.24
CA HIS A 66 1.51 -23.16 5.62
C HIS A 66 0.94 -21.78 5.85
N GLU A 67 -0.36 -21.70 5.76
CA GLU A 67 -1.07 -20.46 6.03
C GLU A 67 -1.39 -20.39 7.52
N MET A 68 -1.26 -19.21 8.08
CA MET A 68 -1.56 -18.96 9.49
C MET A 68 -2.96 -18.43 9.65
N PRO A 69 -3.64 -18.75 10.74
CA PRO A 69 -4.98 -18.23 10.97
C PRO A 69 -4.96 -16.75 11.32
N THR A 70 -5.96 -16.04 10.87
CA THR A 70 -6.19 -14.65 11.22
C THR A 70 -7.69 -14.44 11.43
N ASN A 71 -8.07 -13.30 11.96
CA ASN A 71 -9.49 -12.99 12.08
C ASN A 71 -9.98 -12.13 10.91
N PHE A 72 -9.21 -12.05 9.83
CA PHE A 72 -9.63 -11.23 8.71
C PHE A 72 -10.87 -11.80 8.03
N GLU A 73 -11.85 -10.93 7.77
CA GLU A 73 -13.01 -11.28 6.99
C GLU A 73 -13.27 -10.15 6.01
N PRO A 74 -13.45 -10.45 4.74
CA PRO A 74 -13.74 -9.41 3.75
C PRO A 74 -15.05 -8.70 4.10
N SER A 75 -15.07 -7.40 3.90
CA SER A 75 -16.23 -6.60 4.22
C SER A 75 -16.47 -5.62 3.08
N SER A 76 -17.67 -5.09 2.98
CA SER A 76 -17.95 -4.06 1.99
C SER A 76 -17.55 -2.69 2.48
N GLU A 77 -17.10 -2.57 3.73
CA GLU A 77 -16.73 -1.28 4.27
C GLU A 77 -15.34 -0.88 3.85
N VAL A 78 -15.09 0.41 3.78
CA VAL A 78 -13.78 0.93 3.43
C VAL A 78 -13.13 1.56 4.65
N ALA A 79 -11.82 1.51 4.70
CA ALA A 79 -11.05 2.13 5.77
C ALA A 79 -9.62 2.32 5.28
N SER A 80 -8.89 3.20 5.91
CA SER A 80 -7.49 3.37 5.59
C SER A 80 -6.60 2.57 6.54
N THR A 81 -7.13 2.08 7.64
CA THR A 81 -6.37 1.33 8.62
C THR A 81 -7.07 0.02 8.94
N TYR A 82 -6.32 -1.06 8.94
CA TYR A 82 -6.85 -2.37 9.28
C TYR A 82 -5.98 -3.01 10.35
N LYS A 83 -6.60 -3.54 11.39
CA LYS A 83 -5.91 -4.29 12.42
C LYS A 83 -6.41 -5.71 12.35
N ILE A 84 -5.52 -6.65 12.11
CA ILE A 84 -5.87 -8.05 11.90
C ILE A 84 -5.24 -8.87 13.00
N GLN A 85 -6.04 -9.59 13.75
CA GLN A 85 -5.51 -10.43 14.81
C GLN A 85 -4.87 -11.69 14.26
N THR A 86 -3.78 -12.09 14.89
CA THR A 86 -3.00 -13.24 14.45
C THR A 86 -2.78 -14.18 15.62
N PRO A 87 -3.82 -14.90 16.04
CA PRO A 87 -3.78 -15.67 17.30
C PRO A 87 -2.76 -16.82 17.32
N GLY A 88 -2.35 -17.28 16.20
CA GLY A 88 -1.43 -18.41 16.18
C GLY A 88 0.02 -18.08 15.90
N MET A 89 0.42 -16.81 16.06
CA MET A 89 1.77 -16.43 15.70
C MET A 89 2.82 -17.10 16.56
N HIS A 90 3.94 -17.36 15.95
CA HIS A 90 5.09 -18.01 16.58
C HIS A 90 6.37 -17.46 15.92
N PRO A 91 7.55 -17.76 16.41
CA PRO A 91 8.77 -17.34 15.73
C PRO A 91 8.87 -17.96 14.33
N GLY A 92 9.49 -17.23 13.44
CA GLY A 92 9.70 -17.69 12.06
C GLY A 92 9.59 -16.58 11.06
N GLU A 93 9.56 -16.96 9.78
CA GLU A 93 9.45 -16.01 8.69
C GLU A 93 8.03 -15.99 8.17
N PHE A 94 7.53 -14.82 7.92
CA PHE A 94 6.14 -14.65 7.48
C PHE A 94 6.03 -13.71 6.31
N THR A 95 5.04 -13.96 5.47
CA THR A 95 4.70 -13.09 4.35
C THR A 95 3.21 -12.81 4.42
N VAL A 96 2.84 -11.56 4.26
CA VAL A 96 1.44 -11.16 4.22
C VAL A 96 1.12 -10.80 2.79
N ASN A 97 0.17 -11.51 2.19
CA ASN A 97 -0.30 -11.22 0.85
C ASN A 97 -1.65 -10.52 0.98
N TRP A 98 -1.82 -9.41 0.35
CA TRP A 98 -3.07 -8.67 0.46
C TRP A 98 -3.57 -8.18 -0.89
N ALA A 99 -4.86 -7.91 -0.95
CA ALA A 99 -5.48 -7.28 -2.11
C ALA A 99 -6.51 -6.27 -1.62
N ALA A 100 -6.54 -5.13 -2.24
CA ALA A 100 -7.46 -4.06 -1.87
C ALA A 100 -8.02 -3.38 -3.11
N ILE A 101 -9.23 -2.88 -3.00
CA ILE A 101 -9.85 -2.11 -4.07
C ILE A 101 -9.85 -0.67 -3.63
N GLY A 102 -9.25 0.20 -4.43
CA GLY A 102 -9.18 1.62 -4.16
C GLY A 102 -10.43 2.36 -4.60
N ALA A 103 -10.46 3.65 -4.34
CA ALA A 103 -11.62 4.48 -4.68
C ALA A 103 -11.90 4.51 -6.17
N ASP A 104 -10.89 4.25 -7.00
CA ASP A 104 -11.07 4.22 -8.44
C ASP A 104 -11.59 2.88 -8.95
N GLY A 105 -11.81 1.94 -8.06
CA GLY A 105 -12.35 0.62 -8.44
C GLY A 105 -11.30 -0.38 -8.88
N HIS A 106 -10.02 -0.02 -8.92
CA HIS A 106 -8.99 -0.95 -9.33
C HIS A 106 -8.52 -1.79 -8.15
N THR A 107 -8.22 -3.05 -8.42
CA THR A 107 -7.67 -3.94 -7.41
C THR A 107 -6.16 -3.86 -7.45
N VAL A 108 -5.56 -3.70 -6.28
CA VAL A 108 -4.12 -3.69 -6.13
C VAL A 108 -3.75 -4.85 -5.22
N THR A 109 -2.75 -5.62 -5.61
CA THR A 109 -2.25 -6.72 -4.80
C THR A 109 -0.78 -6.49 -4.52
N ASN A 110 -0.35 -6.87 -3.34
CA ASN A 110 1.06 -6.79 -3.00
C ASN A 110 1.32 -7.65 -1.76
N SER A 111 2.55 -7.63 -1.28
CA SER A 111 2.90 -8.40 -0.10
C SER A 111 3.97 -7.69 0.70
N PHE A 112 4.10 -8.05 1.96
CA PHE A 112 5.24 -7.64 2.78
C PHE A 112 5.65 -8.83 3.65
N SER A 113 6.88 -8.81 4.13
CA SER A 113 7.43 -9.93 4.88
C SER A 113 8.17 -9.44 6.10
N PHE A 114 8.23 -10.26 7.12
CA PHE A 114 8.96 -9.96 8.34
C PHE A 114 9.38 -11.25 9.02
N VAL A 115 10.27 -11.13 9.98
CA VAL A 115 10.77 -12.28 10.75
C VAL A 115 10.48 -12.03 12.23
N VAL A 116 10.00 -13.05 12.92
CA VAL A 116 9.84 -13.02 14.37
C VAL A 116 10.95 -13.86 14.95
N ASP A 117 11.88 -13.22 15.65
CA ASP A 117 13.04 -13.89 16.21
C ASP A 117 13.29 -13.39 17.63
N PRO A 118 12.74 -14.07 18.64
CA PRO A 118 12.90 -13.63 20.02
C PRO A 118 14.35 -13.65 20.52
N ALA A 119 15.24 -14.30 19.79
CA ALA A 119 16.63 -14.35 20.20
C ALA A 119 17.41 -13.10 19.77
N THR A 120 16.77 -12.19 19.08
CA THR A 120 17.46 -11.00 18.60
C THR A 120 17.65 -9.99 19.71
#